data_5caab7853e62e3e4d4df5b46e68ae1fa
#
_entry.id   5caab7853e62e3e4d4df5b46e68ae1fa
#
_cell.length_a   1.000
_cell.length_b   1.000
_cell.length_c   1.000
_cell.angle_alpha   90.00
_cell.angle_beta   90.00
_cell.angle_gamma   90.00
#
_symmetry.space_group_name_H-M   'P 1'
#
loop_
_entity.id
_entity.type
_entity.pdbx_description
1 polymer ?
#
loop_
_entity_poly.entity_id
_entity_poly.type
_entity_poly.pdbx_seq_one_letter_code
_entity_poly.pdbx_strand_id
1 'polypeptide(L)'
;MKFSISFMLLVCVCRVFGQADFACYVSTTGSDSNSGTQTAPWRTVQHAADSARAGSTVNVRGGVYEELVSIHASGNAREGYITFRSYPRETAILDAEHFTPEGRSGVLTIHNQSYVRIEGFEIRNYRTAEHRLTPLGISVTGSGSHIELLKNNVHHIENNFQGRDAPGRGGNGFGIAVYGTDAKTPITDLIIDGNEVHHLKTGSSESLVVNGNVTNFRITHNVVHDNNNIGIDVIGFEHTAPDPAVDQARDGVVSGNLVYSITSRGNPAYRNDESSDGIYVDGGTRILIEQNVIHDVDFGIELASEHKDRATSYITARNNLIFHCHTAGVSIGGYAPERGHTDHCTVANNTFYENDTSATGSGEFQMQWNMADNIFENNIFYAGSRCLIALNKSQLEKKHPPATIDHNLYYCASGPQASTWAGDSATITGFDKYVDATGNDRHSRFLDPRFVDPAKNDFHLRSDSPAIAAGTTEGAPVGELDLDGSPRVKSGKIDIGCYQRP
;
A
#
# COMPACT_ATOMS: atom_id res chain seq x y z
N MET A 1 65.27 5.30 -42.07
CA MET A 1 64.62 4.18 -41.43
C MET A 1 63.22 4.65 -40.93
N LYS A 2 62.16 4.29 -41.65
CA LYS A 2 60.76 4.60 -41.25
C LYS A 2 60.20 3.38 -40.66
N PHE A 3 59.81 3.41 -39.36
CA PHE A 3 59.06 2.36 -38.69
C PHE A 3 57.56 2.63 -38.84
N SER A 4 56.85 1.72 -39.51
CA SER A 4 55.40 1.66 -39.62
C SER A 4 54.89 0.82 -38.47
N ILE A 5 54.09 1.41 -37.58
CA ILE A 5 53.38 0.67 -36.53
C ILE A 5 51.98 0.38 -37.07
N SER A 6 51.69 -0.90 -37.34
CA SER A 6 50.35 -1.37 -37.69
C SER A 6 49.53 -1.57 -36.41
N PHE A 7 48.45 -0.82 -36.26
CA PHE A 7 47.50 -0.98 -35.20
C PHE A 7 46.45 -2.05 -35.60
N MET A 8 46.52 -3.19 -34.98
CA MET A 8 45.57 -4.28 -35.19
C MET A 8 44.35 -4.05 -34.29
N LEU A 9 43.22 -3.62 -34.89
CA LEU A 9 41.96 -3.40 -34.23
C LEU A 9 41.32 -4.75 -33.92
N LEU A 10 41.36 -5.15 -32.67
CA LEU A 10 40.68 -6.36 -32.18
C LEU A 10 39.17 -6.05 -32.01
N VAL A 11 38.36 -6.40 -32.99
CA VAL A 11 36.89 -6.30 -32.90
C VAL A 11 36.41 -7.43 -32.01
N CYS A 12 36.10 -7.09 -30.76
CA CYS A 12 35.44 -7.99 -29.82
C CYS A 12 33.94 -8.10 -30.22
N VAL A 13 33.59 -9.13 -30.97
CA VAL A 13 32.20 -9.46 -31.30
C VAL A 13 31.58 -10.04 -30.03
N CYS A 14 30.95 -9.21 -29.19
CA CYS A 14 30.03 -9.68 -28.19
C CYS A 14 28.85 -10.38 -28.88
N ARG A 15 28.88 -11.70 -28.92
CA ARG A 15 27.66 -12.49 -29.22
C ARG A 15 26.67 -12.27 -28.07
N VAL A 16 25.68 -11.42 -28.29
CA VAL A 16 24.45 -11.44 -27.52
C VAL A 16 23.82 -12.78 -27.82
N PHE A 17 23.98 -13.74 -26.90
CA PHE A 17 23.17 -14.94 -26.93
C PHE A 17 21.72 -14.50 -26.70
N GLY A 18 20.91 -14.48 -27.75
CA GLY A 18 19.48 -14.31 -27.64
C GLY A 18 18.96 -15.37 -26.67
N GLN A 19 18.36 -14.91 -25.59
CA GLN A 19 17.63 -15.78 -24.66
C GLN A 19 16.59 -16.51 -25.50
N ALA A 20 16.60 -17.84 -25.50
CA ALA A 20 15.60 -18.63 -26.20
C ALA A 20 14.28 -18.46 -25.44
N ASP A 21 13.39 -17.59 -25.94
CA ASP A 21 12.04 -17.46 -25.43
C ASP A 21 11.29 -18.76 -25.66
N PHE A 22 11.12 -19.56 -24.61
CA PHE A 22 10.27 -20.74 -24.63
C PHE A 22 8.81 -20.30 -24.52
N ALA A 23 8.24 -19.84 -25.63
CA ALA A 23 6.86 -19.42 -25.68
C ALA A 23 5.92 -20.62 -25.72
N CYS A 24 5.06 -20.73 -24.72
CA CYS A 24 3.98 -21.70 -24.65
C CYS A 24 2.63 -20.98 -24.77
N TYR A 25 1.59 -21.71 -25.15
CA TYR A 25 0.25 -21.16 -25.36
C TYR A 25 -0.81 -22.02 -24.70
N VAL A 26 -1.76 -21.35 -24.05
CA VAL A 26 -2.96 -21.94 -23.47
C VAL A 26 -4.19 -21.33 -24.11
N SER A 27 -5.21 -22.12 -24.41
CA SER A 27 -6.48 -21.67 -25.00
C SER A 27 -7.62 -22.56 -24.51
N THR A 28 -8.78 -21.96 -24.24
CA THR A 28 -10.00 -22.70 -23.87
C THR A 28 -10.44 -23.72 -24.91
N THR A 29 -9.98 -23.59 -26.16
CA THR A 29 -10.21 -24.53 -27.27
C THR A 29 -9.03 -25.49 -27.50
N GLY A 30 -8.01 -25.43 -26.66
CA GLY A 30 -6.84 -26.30 -26.72
C GLY A 30 -7.05 -27.71 -26.14
N SER A 31 -5.96 -28.44 -26.00
CA SER A 31 -5.93 -29.76 -25.34
C SER A 31 -4.60 -29.95 -24.63
N ASP A 32 -4.62 -30.47 -23.41
CA ASP A 32 -3.38 -30.73 -22.64
C ASP A 32 -2.53 -31.85 -23.22
N SER A 33 -3.06 -32.58 -24.19
CA SER A 33 -2.27 -33.54 -25.00
C SER A 33 -1.51 -32.87 -26.17
N ASN A 34 -1.73 -31.55 -26.42
CA ASN A 34 -1.02 -30.80 -27.45
C ASN A 34 0.42 -30.47 -27.02
N SER A 35 1.20 -29.94 -27.98
CA SER A 35 2.59 -29.55 -27.74
C SER A 35 2.78 -28.17 -27.06
N GLY A 36 1.71 -27.42 -26.76
CA GLY A 36 1.76 -26.09 -26.18
C GLY A 36 2.22 -24.99 -27.14
N THR A 37 2.26 -25.25 -28.44
CA THR A 37 2.59 -24.23 -29.45
C THR A 37 1.37 -23.34 -29.77
N GLN A 38 1.60 -22.21 -30.46
CA GLN A 38 0.51 -21.31 -30.82
C GLN A 38 -0.57 -21.97 -31.68
N THR A 39 -0.21 -22.93 -32.53
CA THR A 39 -1.15 -23.68 -33.40
C THR A 39 -1.71 -24.95 -32.76
N ALA A 40 -1.12 -25.41 -31.67
CA ALA A 40 -1.55 -26.56 -30.88
C ALA A 40 -1.42 -26.23 -29.37
N PRO A 41 -2.24 -25.27 -28.86
CA PRO A 41 -2.14 -24.81 -27.47
C PRO A 41 -2.63 -25.87 -26.49
N TRP A 42 -2.15 -25.80 -25.25
CA TRP A 42 -2.71 -26.50 -24.11
C TRP A 42 -4.10 -25.97 -23.78
N ARG A 43 -4.87 -26.72 -22.98
CA ARG A 43 -6.21 -26.29 -22.57
C ARG A 43 -6.20 -25.56 -21.25
N THR A 44 -5.42 -26.03 -20.27
CA THR A 44 -5.49 -25.55 -18.90
C THR A 44 -4.23 -24.74 -18.51
N VAL A 45 -4.44 -23.72 -17.68
CA VAL A 45 -3.33 -22.94 -17.13
C VAL A 45 -2.52 -23.79 -16.14
N GLN A 46 -3.19 -24.70 -15.39
CA GLN A 46 -2.50 -25.63 -14.49
C GLN A 46 -1.54 -26.55 -15.24
N HIS A 47 -1.96 -27.13 -16.37
CA HIS A 47 -1.04 -27.95 -17.18
C HIS A 47 0.18 -27.16 -17.66
N ALA A 48 -0.01 -25.88 -18.00
CA ALA A 48 1.11 -25.02 -18.36
C ALA A 48 2.01 -24.73 -17.14
N ALA A 49 1.44 -24.56 -15.94
CA ALA A 49 2.19 -24.37 -14.71
C ALA A 49 3.07 -25.59 -14.36
N ASP A 50 2.54 -26.79 -14.57
CA ASP A 50 3.26 -28.06 -14.34
C ASP A 50 4.37 -28.31 -15.39
N SER A 51 4.23 -27.73 -16.58
CA SER A 51 5.14 -27.92 -17.71
C SER A 51 6.19 -26.80 -17.86
N ALA A 52 5.96 -25.65 -17.24
CA ALA A 52 6.81 -24.47 -17.37
C ALA A 52 8.20 -24.70 -16.72
N ARG A 53 9.21 -24.08 -17.31
CA ARG A 53 10.60 -24.09 -16.83
C ARG A 53 11.19 -22.68 -16.87
N ALA A 54 12.33 -22.50 -16.24
CA ALA A 54 13.01 -21.21 -16.24
C ALA A 54 13.13 -20.62 -17.66
N GLY A 55 12.81 -19.35 -17.83
CA GLY A 55 12.77 -18.63 -19.10
C GLY A 55 11.50 -18.87 -19.95
N SER A 56 10.54 -19.66 -19.47
CA SER A 56 9.27 -19.88 -20.19
C SER A 56 8.36 -18.67 -20.12
N THR A 57 7.73 -18.33 -21.26
CA THR A 57 6.61 -17.40 -21.33
C THR A 57 5.33 -18.14 -21.74
N VAL A 58 4.41 -18.31 -20.81
CA VAL A 58 3.09 -18.89 -21.02
C VAL A 58 2.11 -17.82 -21.42
N ASN A 59 1.70 -17.81 -22.69
CA ASN A 59 0.71 -16.89 -23.24
C ASN A 59 -0.68 -17.52 -23.14
N VAL A 60 -1.50 -17.00 -22.24
CA VAL A 60 -2.86 -17.49 -22.00
C VAL A 60 -3.82 -16.68 -22.85
N ARG A 61 -4.51 -17.34 -23.80
CA ARG A 61 -5.47 -16.71 -24.70
C ARG A 61 -6.72 -16.25 -23.94
N GLY A 62 -7.39 -15.25 -24.45
CA GLY A 62 -8.63 -14.77 -23.86
C GLY A 62 -9.70 -15.84 -23.74
N GLY A 63 -10.39 -15.82 -22.60
CA GLY A 63 -11.45 -16.77 -22.26
C GLY A 63 -11.54 -17.02 -20.78
N VAL A 64 -12.55 -17.79 -20.37
CA VAL A 64 -12.79 -18.16 -18.96
C VAL A 64 -12.19 -19.53 -18.70
N TYR A 65 -11.31 -19.59 -17.73
CA TYR A 65 -10.66 -20.80 -17.23
C TYR A 65 -11.20 -21.08 -15.83
N GLU A 66 -12.06 -22.05 -15.71
CA GLU A 66 -12.63 -22.49 -14.44
C GLU A 66 -11.65 -23.45 -13.75
N GLU A 67 -10.63 -22.90 -13.12
CA GLU A 67 -9.56 -23.68 -12.47
C GLU A 67 -8.90 -22.88 -11.35
N LEU A 68 -8.33 -23.60 -10.38
CA LEU A 68 -7.39 -23.07 -9.39
C LEU A 68 -5.99 -23.43 -9.85
N VAL A 69 -5.06 -22.45 -9.83
CA VAL A 69 -3.73 -22.61 -10.40
C VAL A 69 -2.66 -22.55 -9.30
N SER A 70 -1.80 -23.57 -9.25
CA SER A 70 -0.64 -23.62 -8.37
C SER A 70 0.66 -23.63 -9.17
N ILE A 71 1.55 -22.69 -8.88
CA ILE A 71 2.86 -22.59 -9.54
C ILE A 71 3.87 -23.43 -8.75
N HIS A 72 4.41 -24.46 -9.36
CA HIS A 72 5.32 -25.43 -8.72
C HIS A 72 6.77 -25.32 -9.19
N ALA A 73 7.07 -24.41 -10.13
CA ALA A 73 8.40 -24.26 -10.70
C ALA A 73 8.92 -22.82 -10.50
N SER A 74 10.23 -22.70 -10.34
CA SER A 74 10.96 -21.43 -10.27
C SER A 74 11.70 -21.16 -11.57
N GLY A 75 11.75 -19.87 -11.93
CA GLY A 75 12.80 -19.38 -12.82
C GLY A 75 14.14 -19.26 -12.09
N ASN A 76 15.10 -18.61 -12.71
CA ASN A 76 16.41 -18.35 -12.10
C ASN A 76 17.12 -17.17 -12.78
N ALA A 77 18.20 -16.70 -12.16
CA ALA A 77 18.96 -15.54 -12.67
C ALA A 77 19.59 -15.76 -14.05
N ARG A 78 19.87 -17.01 -14.46
CA ARG A 78 20.52 -17.34 -15.72
C ARG A 78 19.53 -17.41 -16.89
N GLU A 79 18.41 -18.07 -16.67
CA GLU A 79 17.41 -18.38 -17.69
C GLU A 79 16.22 -17.42 -17.66
N GLY A 80 16.06 -16.68 -16.55
CA GLY A 80 15.03 -15.67 -16.35
C GLY A 80 13.77 -16.19 -15.66
N TYR A 81 12.75 -15.36 -15.72
CA TYR A 81 11.44 -15.64 -15.11
C TYR A 81 10.68 -16.76 -15.80
N ILE A 82 9.84 -17.45 -15.06
CA ILE A 82 8.66 -18.11 -15.61
C ILE A 82 7.56 -17.06 -15.63
N THR A 83 7.10 -16.69 -16.81
CA THR A 83 6.08 -15.65 -16.99
C THR A 83 4.76 -16.29 -17.42
N PHE A 84 3.70 -16.06 -16.66
CA PHE A 84 2.32 -16.32 -17.07
C PHE A 84 1.68 -15.00 -17.39
N ARG A 85 1.14 -14.84 -18.61
CA ARG A 85 0.50 -13.59 -19.00
C ARG A 85 -0.72 -13.80 -19.88
N SER A 86 -1.70 -12.92 -19.73
CA SER A 86 -2.74 -12.78 -20.75
C SER A 86 -2.10 -12.47 -22.10
N TYR A 87 -2.60 -13.12 -23.15
CA TYR A 87 -2.15 -12.82 -24.51
C TYR A 87 -2.42 -11.36 -24.86
N PRO A 88 -1.51 -10.63 -25.52
CA PRO A 88 -1.66 -9.21 -25.76
C PRO A 88 -3.01 -8.82 -26.35
N ARG A 89 -3.73 -7.89 -25.73
CA ARG A 89 -5.05 -7.39 -26.05
C ARG A 89 -6.20 -8.40 -25.86
N GLU A 90 -5.95 -9.48 -25.18
CA GLU A 90 -6.95 -10.45 -24.75
C GLU A 90 -6.99 -10.49 -23.22
N THR A 91 -8.09 -10.93 -22.63
CA THR A 91 -8.22 -11.11 -21.18
C THR A 91 -8.38 -12.59 -20.87
N ALA A 92 -7.41 -13.14 -20.19
CA ALA A 92 -7.48 -14.47 -19.61
C ALA A 92 -8.09 -14.36 -18.21
N ILE A 93 -9.17 -15.08 -17.96
CA ILE A 93 -9.96 -15.00 -16.73
C ILE A 93 -9.82 -16.30 -15.97
N LEU A 94 -9.26 -16.26 -14.75
CA LEU A 94 -9.33 -17.35 -13.78
C LEU A 94 -10.59 -17.15 -12.95
N ASP A 95 -11.59 -17.99 -13.18
CA ASP A 95 -12.89 -17.90 -12.52
C ASP A 95 -13.09 -19.05 -11.54
N ALA A 96 -13.24 -18.72 -10.27
CA ALA A 96 -13.39 -19.72 -9.21
C ALA A 96 -14.85 -19.88 -8.73
N GLU A 97 -15.86 -19.48 -9.50
CA GLU A 97 -17.26 -19.49 -9.08
C GLU A 97 -17.77 -20.86 -8.63
N HIS A 98 -17.24 -21.94 -9.25
CA HIS A 98 -17.66 -23.30 -8.94
C HIS A 98 -16.77 -24.02 -7.92
N PHE A 99 -15.79 -23.31 -7.35
CA PHE A 99 -14.88 -23.88 -6.34
C PHE A 99 -15.24 -23.36 -4.95
N THR A 100 -15.12 -24.23 -3.97
CA THR A 100 -15.22 -23.86 -2.55
C THR A 100 -13.81 -23.77 -1.98
N PRO A 101 -13.45 -22.69 -1.23
CA PRO A 101 -12.16 -22.61 -0.58
C PRO A 101 -11.89 -23.80 0.34
N GLU A 102 -10.65 -24.29 0.33
CA GLU A 102 -10.18 -25.30 1.27
C GLU A 102 -9.22 -24.66 2.28
N GLY A 103 -9.72 -24.38 3.50
CA GLY A 103 -8.96 -23.64 4.49
C GLY A 103 -8.63 -22.22 3.99
N ARG A 104 -7.35 -21.88 3.95
CA ARG A 104 -6.81 -20.66 3.33
C ARG A 104 -6.22 -21.02 1.95
N SER A 105 -6.92 -20.72 0.89
CA SER A 105 -6.53 -21.14 -0.46
C SER A 105 -6.76 -20.04 -1.50
N GLY A 106 -5.86 -19.96 -2.49
CA GLY A 106 -5.88 -18.97 -3.56
C GLY A 106 -6.40 -19.51 -4.89
N VAL A 107 -6.99 -18.64 -5.69
CA VAL A 107 -7.28 -18.93 -7.11
C VAL A 107 -5.96 -19.15 -7.86
N LEU A 108 -4.96 -18.30 -7.58
CA LEU A 108 -3.58 -18.48 -8.03
C LEU A 108 -2.65 -18.53 -6.83
N THR A 109 -1.85 -19.58 -6.72
CA THR A 109 -0.95 -19.82 -5.59
C THR A 109 0.50 -19.95 -6.04
N ILE A 110 1.40 -19.25 -5.35
CA ILE A 110 2.86 -19.32 -5.48
C ILE A 110 3.41 -19.69 -4.10
N HIS A 111 4.02 -20.86 -3.97
CA HIS A 111 4.59 -21.32 -2.70
C HIS A 111 6.04 -21.73 -2.83
N ASN A 112 6.95 -21.05 -2.09
CA ASN A 112 8.40 -21.29 -2.13
C ASN A 112 9.01 -21.20 -3.55
N GLN A 113 8.56 -20.26 -4.37
CA GLN A 113 9.06 -20.09 -5.72
C GLN A 113 9.80 -18.77 -5.90
N SER A 114 10.67 -18.73 -6.89
CA SER A 114 11.44 -17.54 -7.26
C SER A 114 11.41 -17.32 -8.77
N TYR A 115 11.60 -16.07 -9.19
CA TYR A 115 11.58 -15.66 -10.60
C TYR A 115 10.27 -16.09 -11.28
N VAL A 116 9.15 -15.68 -10.70
CA VAL A 116 7.79 -15.91 -11.22
C VAL A 116 7.14 -14.56 -11.51
N ARG A 117 6.55 -14.43 -12.69
CA ARG A 117 5.76 -13.25 -13.09
C ARG A 117 4.36 -13.65 -13.50
N ILE A 118 3.36 -12.98 -12.92
CA ILE A 118 1.94 -13.12 -13.25
C ILE A 118 1.46 -11.77 -13.78
N GLU A 119 1.00 -11.72 -15.04
CA GLU A 119 0.70 -10.46 -15.71
C GLU A 119 -0.63 -10.47 -16.45
N GLY A 120 -1.50 -9.51 -16.12
CA GLY A 120 -2.68 -9.16 -16.92
C GLY A 120 -3.85 -10.13 -16.83
N PHE A 121 -3.95 -10.94 -15.80
CA PHE A 121 -5.10 -11.81 -15.56
C PHE A 121 -6.25 -11.07 -14.90
N GLU A 122 -7.48 -11.46 -15.23
CA GLU A 122 -8.65 -11.26 -14.38
C GLU A 122 -8.82 -12.48 -13.49
N ILE A 123 -8.93 -12.27 -12.16
CA ILE A 123 -9.03 -13.33 -11.14
C ILE A 123 -10.24 -13.03 -10.28
N ARG A 124 -11.23 -13.96 -10.25
CA ARG A 124 -12.52 -13.61 -9.68
C ARG A 124 -13.33 -14.74 -9.10
N ASN A 125 -14.42 -14.35 -8.42
CA ASN A 125 -15.54 -15.19 -8.01
C ASN A 125 -15.18 -16.32 -7.04
N TYR A 126 -14.18 -16.13 -6.17
CA TYR A 126 -13.85 -17.13 -5.14
C TYR A 126 -14.54 -16.76 -3.83
N ARG A 127 -15.58 -17.51 -3.48
CA ARG A 127 -16.50 -17.11 -2.43
C ARG A 127 -16.78 -18.22 -1.43
N THR A 128 -17.07 -17.83 -0.19
CA THR A 128 -17.57 -18.72 0.88
C THR A 128 -18.49 -17.95 1.82
N ALA A 129 -19.29 -18.64 2.61
CA ALA A 129 -20.00 -18.11 3.77
C ALA A 129 -19.55 -18.78 5.07
N GLU A 130 -18.52 -19.59 5.02
CA GLU A 130 -18.00 -20.34 6.16
C GLU A 130 -16.88 -19.54 6.85
N HIS A 131 -17.02 -19.33 8.16
CA HIS A 131 -16.08 -18.52 8.96
C HIS A 131 -14.62 -18.97 8.86
N ARG A 132 -14.37 -20.28 8.80
CA ARG A 132 -13.03 -20.87 8.85
C ARG A 132 -12.35 -21.01 7.48
N LEU A 133 -13.06 -20.70 6.42
CA LEU A 133 -12.54 -20.77 5.07
C LEU A 133 -12.13 -19.37 4.62
N THR A 134 -10.95 -19.25 4.03
CA THR A 134 -10.39 -17.95 3.63
C THR A 134 -10.08 -17.98 2.14
N PRO A 135 -10.93 -17.38 1.29
CA PRO A 135 -10.65 -17.24 -0.13
C PRO A 135 -9.59 -16.18 -0.38
N LEU A 136 -8.64 -16.46 -1.27
CA LEU A 136 -7.65 -15.50 -1.76
C LEU A 136 -7.68 -15.43 -3.30
N GLY A 137 -7.50 -14.25 -3.87
CA GLY A 137 -7.30 -14.12 -5.31
C GLY A 137 -5.92 -14.63 -5.71
N ILE A 138 -4.85 -13.93 -5.28
CA ILE A 138 -3.45 -14.35 -5.45
C ILE A 138 -2.84 -14.60 -4.07
N SER A 139 -2.25 -15.77 -3.89
CA SER A 139 -1.55 -16.18 -2.67
C SER A 139 -0.07 -16.43 -2.94
N VAL A 140 0.81 -15.68 -2.27
CA VAL A 140 2.27 -15.92 -2.28
C VAL A 140 2.70 -16.27 -0.86
N THR A 141 3.31 -17.45 -0.66
CA THR A 141 3.65 -17.91 0.69
C THR A 141 5.01 -18.61 0.76
N GLY A 142 5.55 -18.68 1.97
CA GLY A 142 6.83 -19.35 2.24
C GLY A 142 8.02 -18.42 2.13
N SER A 143 8.92 -18.75 1.22
CA SER A 143 10.11 -17.96 0.87
C SER A 143 10.26 -17.83 -0.64
N GLY A 144 11.13 -16.95 -1.11
CA GLY A 144 11.41 -16.80 -2.53
C GLY A 144 11.90 -15.39 -2.89
N SER A 145 12.22 -15.20 -4.16
CA SER A 145 12.70 -13.90 -4.62
C SER A 145 12.30 -13.62 -6.06
N HIS A 146 12.29 -12.33 -6.44
CA HIS A 146 11.96 -11.93 -7.80
C HIS A 146 10.57 -12.43 -8.21
N ILE A 147 9.56 -12.03 -7.45
CA ILE A 147 8.15 -12.33 -7.73
C ILE A 147 7.49 -11.04 -8.21
N GLU A 148 6.84 -11.10 -9.35
CA GLU A 148 6.18 -9.95 -9.94
C GLU A 148 4.70 -10.25 -10.23
N LEU A 149 3.82 -9.45 -9.63
CA LEU A 149 2.36 -9.47 -9.82
C LEU A 149 1.99 -8.17 -10.53
N LEU A 150 1.75 -8.23 -11.85
CA LEU A 150 1.68 -7.04 -12.70
C LEU A 150 0.33 -6.93 -13.40
N LYS A 151 -0.36 -5.79 -13.27
CA LYS A 151 -1.54 -5.44 -14.06
C LYS A 151 -2.66 -6.48 -14.04
N ASN A 152 -2.81 -7.20 -12.93
CA ASN A 152 -3.90 -8.14 -12.74
C ASN A 152 -5.13 -7.40 -12.21
N ASN A 153 -6.32 -7.89 -12.57
CA ASN A 153 -7.58 -7.42 -12.02
C ASN A 153 -8.14 -8.50 -11.11
N VAL A 154 -8.19 -8.21 -9.79
CA VAL A 154 -8.60 -9.18 -8.75
C VAL A 154 -9.87 -8.68 -8.08
N HIS A 155 -10.97 -9.41 -8.21
CA HIS A 155 -12.25 -8.95 -7.69
C HIS A 155 -13.21 -10.07 -7.30
N HIS A 156 -14.25 -9.72 -6.50
CA HIS A 156 -15.25 -10.66 -6.01
C HIS A 156 -14.63 -11.88 -5.32
N ILE A 157 -13.59 -11.63 -4.52
CA ILE A 157 -13.05 -12.59 -3.56
C ILE A 157 -13.74 -12.28 -2.24
N GLU A 158 -14.62 -13.18 -1.79
CA GLU A 158 -15.57 -12.81 -0.76
C GLU A 158 -15.72 -13.88 0.32
N ASN A 159 -15.60 -13.47 1.58
CA ASN A 159 -16.18 -14.23 2.68
C ASN A 159 -17.48 -13.58 3.11
N ASN A 160 -18.58 -14.23 2.85
CA ASN A 160 -19.94 -13.77 3.13
C ASN A 160 -20.47 -14.20 4.51
N PHE A 161 -19.59 -14.62 5.43
CA PHE A 161 -19.97 -14.96 6.80
C PHE A 161 -20.56 -13.76 7.52
N GLN A 162 -21.75 -13.95 8.10
CA GLN A 162 -22.50 -12.87 8.75
C GLN A 162 -22.35 -12.85 10.28
N GLY A 163 -21.67 -13.84 10.82
CA GLY A 163 -21.42 -13.94 12.25
C GLY A 163 -20.17 -13.19 12.69
N ARG A 164 -20.08 -13.00 14.00
CA ARG A 164 -18.91 -12.46 14.70
C ARG A 164 -18.63 -13.31 15.92
N ASP A 165 -17.64 -14.20 15.83
CA ASP A 165 -17.30 -15.09 16.93
C ASP A 165 -16.60 -14.35 18.09
N ALA A 166 -15.85 -13.27 17.78
CA ALA A 166 -15.21 -12.38 18.74
C ALA A 166 -14.96 -11.00 18.07
N PRO A 167 -14.71 -9.92 18.85
CA PRO A 167 -14.29 -8.64 18.30
C PRO A 167 -13.12 -8.80 17.32
N GLY A 168 -13.25 -8.26 16.09
CA GLY A 168 -12.23 -8.35 15.06
C GLY A 168 -12.06 -9.73 14.40
N ARG A 169 -13.00 -10.66 14.56
CA ARG A 169 -12.98 -11.99 13.94
C ARG A 169 -14.24 -12.23 13.11
N GLY A 170 -14.26 -11.67 11.92
CA GLY A 170 -15.23 -12.03 10.88
C GLY A 170 -14.66 -13.11 9.96
N GLY A 171 -15.42 -13.47 8.95
CA GLY A 171 -14.90 -14.35 7.89
C GLY A 171 -13.84 -13.63 7.08
N ASN A 172 -12.65 -14.19 6.95
CA ASN A 172 -11.52 -13.58 6.26
C ASN A 172 -11.53 -13.85 4.75
N GLY A 173 -11.00 -12.90 3.97
CA GLY A 173 -10.76 -13.02 2.53
C GLY A 173 -9.69 -12.01 2.10
N PHE A 174 -9.00 -12.27 0.98
CA PHE A 174 -7.92 -11.40 0.49
C PHE A 174 -7.94 -11.30 -1.04
N GLY A 175 -7.62 -10.13 -1.56
CA GLY A 175 -7.36 -9.98 -2.99
C GLY A 175 -5.99 -10.51 -3.37
N ILE A 176 -4.93 -9.88 -2.86
CA ILE A 176 -3.52 -10.27 -3.04
C ILE A 176 -2.89 -10.40 -1.66
N ALA A 177 -2.38 -11.58 -1.33
CA ALA A 177 -1.79 -11.85 -0.03
C ALA A 177 -0.39 -12.47 -0.15
N VAL A 178 0.61 -11.78 0.44
CA VAL A 178 2.00 -12.22 0.48
C VAL A 178 2.42 -12.46 1.92
N TYR A 179 2.73 -13.70 2.26
CA TYR A 179 3.08 -14.14 3.61
C TYR A 179 4.45 -14.81 3.64
N GLY A 180 5.45 -14.10 4.13
CA GLY A 180 6.81 -14.64 4.36
C GLY A 180 6.82 -15.53 5.60
N THR A 181 6.63 -16.84 5.41
CA THR A 181 6.47 -17.78 6.53
C THR A 181 7.73 -18.57 6.88
N ASP A 182 8.83 -18.37 6.18
CA ASP A 182 10.09 -19.05 6.47
C ASP A 182 10.92 -18.25 7.49
N ALA A 183 11.48 -18.93 8.48
CA ALA A 183 12.26 -18.32 9.56
C ALA A 183 13.66 -17.82 9.15
N LYS A 184 14.18 -18.24 7.98
CA LYS A 184 15.56 -17.96 7.58
C LYS A 184 15.63 -17.20 6.25
N THR A 185 14.78 -17.57 5.31
CA THR A 185 14.81 -17.05 3.94
C THR A 185 13.58 -16.18 3.72
N PRO A 186 13.72 -14.87 3.51
CA PRO A 186 12.59 -13.99 3.26
C PRO A 186 11.98 -14.22 1.86
N ILE A 187 10.77 -13.70 1.68
CA ILE A 187 10.33 -13.27 0.35
C ILE A 187 11.01 -11.93 0.08
N THR A 188 11.75 -11.81 -1.02
CA THR A 188 12.48 -10.58 -1.36
C THR A 188 12.35 -10.21 -2.84
N ASP A 189 12.66 -8.96 -3.20
CA ASP A 189 12.55 -8.47 -4.57
C ASP A 189 11.14 -8.71 -5.14
N LEU A 190 10.13 -8.39 -4.34
CA LEU A 190 8.72 -8.52 -4.68
C LEU A 190 8.22 -7.23 -5.35
N ILE A 191 7.53 -7.38 -6.48
CA ILE A 191 6.87 -6.27 -7.17
C ILE A 191 5.38 -6.58 -7.32
N ILE A 192 4.53 -5.68 -6.80
CA ILE A 192 3.07 -5.68 -6.99
C ILE A 192 2.74 -4.34 -7.66
N ASP A 193 2.60 -4.34 -9.00
CA ASP A 193 2.52 -3.09 -9.76
C ASP A 193 1.35 -3.08 -10.75
N GLY A 194 0.61 -1.97 -10.73
CA GLY A 194 -0.45 -1.69 -11.69
C GLY A 194 -1.65 -2.64 -11.60
N ASN A 195 -1.85 -3.34 -10.48
CA ASN A 195 -3.00 -4.21 -10.30
C ASN A 195 -4.25 -3.40 -9.90
N GLU A 196 -5.43 -3.91 -10.25
CA GLU A 196 -6.72 -3.42 -9.76
C GLU A 196 -7.31 -4.46 -8.80
N VAL A 197 -7.64 -4.03 -7.56
CA VAL A 197 -8.11 -4.93 -6.49
C VAL A 197 -9.39 -4.36 -5.90
N HIS A 198 -10.53 -4.98 -6.20
CA HIS A 198 -11.82 -4.34 -5.90
C HIS A 198 -12.98 -5.30 -5.66
N HIS A 199 -14.07 -4.77 -5.07
CA HIS A 199 -15.30 -5.52 -4.79
C HIS A 199 -15.05 -6.78 -3.97
N LEU A 200 -14.25 -6.64 -2.91
CA LEU A 200 -13.93 -7.73 -2.00
C LEU A 200 -14.79 -7.69 -0.73
N LYS A 201 -14.97 -8.85 -0.11
CA LYS A 201 -15.45 -8.96 1.26
C LYS A 201 -14.41 -9.70 2.08
N THR A 202 -13.61 -8.94 2.76
CA THR A 202 -12.41 -9.42 3.43
C THR A 202 -12.62 -9.74 4.92
N GLY A 203 -13.78 -9.37 5.47
CA GLY A 203 -14.05 -9.55 6.91
C GLY A 203 -13.06 -8.76 7.77
N SER A 204 -12.22 -9.45 8.54
CA SER A 204 -11.18 -8.80 9.36
C SER A 204 -9.84 -8.69 8.64
N SER A 205 -9.78 -8.96 7.34
CA SER A 205 -8.54 -9.01 6.56
C SER A 205 -8.47 -7.90 5.51
N GLU A 206 -7.40 -7.89 4.74
CA GLU A 206 -6.95 -6.80 3.89
C GLU A 206 -7.18 -7.12 2.40
N SER A 207 -7.26 -6.08 1.59
CA SER A 207 -7.39 -6.24 0.14
C SER A 207 -6.07 -6.63 -0.53
N LEU A 208 -4.97 -5.96 -0.14
CA LEU A 208 -3.61 -6.24 -0.57
C LEU A 208 -2.70 -6.21 0.65
N VAL A 209 -2.01 -7.32 0.94
CA VAL A 209 -1.20 -7.44 2.15
C VAL A 209 0.18 -8.05 1.91
N VAL A 210 1.16 -7.52 2.65
CA VAL A 210 2.51 -8.07 2.80
C VAL A 210 2.80 -8.30 4.29
N ASN A 211 3.04 -9.53 4.71
CA ASN A 211 3.11 -9.92 6.13
C ASN A 211 4.29 -10.85 6.43
N GLY A 212 4.90 -10.67 7.59
CA GLY A 212 5.95 -11.54 8.12
C GLY A 212 7.32 -11.33 7.48
N ASN A 213 8.07 -12.40 7.22
CA ASN A 213 9.43 -12.31 6.70
C ASN A 213 9.48 -11.91 5.22
N VAL A 214 9.13 -10.65 4.93
CA VAL A 214 9.17 -10.06 3.58
C VAL A 214 10.05 -8.82 3.61
N THR A 215 10.93 -8.68 2.62
CA THR A 215 11.85 -7.53 2.54
C THR A 215 12.08 -7.09 1.10
N ASN A 216 12.50 -5.84 0.90
CA ASN A 216 12.77 -5.28 -0.43
C ASN A 216 11.59 -5.49 -1.40
N PHE A 217 10.44 -4.94 -1.02
CA PHE A 217 9.22 -5.03 -1.82
C PHE A 217 8.77 -3.67 -2.35
N ARG A 218 7.99 -3.70 -3.42
CA ARG A 218 7.37 -2.52 -4.03
C ARG A 218 5.89 -2.80 -4.31
N ILE A 219 5.02 -1.96 -3.77
CA ILE A 219 3.57 -1.93 -4.04
C ILE A 219 3.31 -0.62 -4.76
N THR A 220 3.20 -0.65 -6.09
CA THR A 220 3.24 0.58 -6.88
C THR A 220 2.12 0.65 -7.92
N HIS A 221 1.56 1.84 -8.13
CA HIS A 221 0.56 2.14 -9.17
C HIS A 221 -0.66 1.21 -9.16
N ASN A 222 -0.99 0.62 -8.02
CA ASN A 222 -2.20 -0.20 -7.91
C ASN A 222 -3.42 0.68 -7.68
N VAL A 223 -4.58 0.20 -8.11
CA VAL A 223 -5.89 0.80 -7.83
C VAL A 223 -6.63 -0.15 -6.89
N VAL A 224 -6.90 0.29 -5.66
CA VAL A 224 -7.55 -0.54 -4.63
C VAL A 224 -8.82 0.17 -4.18
N HIS A 225 -10.00 -0.44 -4.42
CA HIS A 225 -11.25 0.27 -4.20
C HIS A 225 -12.47 -0.63 -4.00
N ASP A 226 -13.55 -0.02 -3.49
CA ASP A 226 -14.84 -0.70 -3.29
C ASP A 226 -14.72 -2.01 -2.46
N ASN A 227 -13.91 -1.96 -1.40
CA ASN A 227 -13.67 -3.08 -0.49
C ASN A 227 -14.24 -2.78 0.91
N ASN A 228 -14.53 -3.82 1.67
CA ASN A 228 -15.21 -3.66 2.96
C ASN A 228 -14.25 -3.71 4.17
N ASN A 229 -12.96 -3.62 3.96
CA ASN A 229 -11.91 -3.44 4.97
C ASN A 229 -10.61 -2.98 4.30
N ILE A 230 -9.51 -2.93 5.03
CA ILE A 230 -8.21 -2.33 4.72
C ILE A 230 -7.78 -2.49 3.25
N GLY A 231 -7.31 -1.40 2.65
CA GLY A 231 -6.85 -1.36 1.27
C GLY A 231 -5.50 -2.03 1.08
N ILE A 232 -4.43 -1.41 1.59
CA ILE A 232 -3.06 -1.92 1.52
C ILE A 232 -2.52 -2.03 2.94
N ASP A 233 -1.98 -3.19 3.32
CA ASP A 233 -1.38 -3.39 4.63
C ASP A 233 0.03 -3.98 4.58
N VAL A 234 0.89 -3.51 5.50
CA VAL A 234 2.27 -3.96 5.68
C VAL A 234 2.47 -4.37 7.12
N ILE A 235 2.49 -5.69 7.37
CA ILE A 235 2.30 -6.27 8.69
C ILE A 235 3.58 -6.89 9.26
N GLY A 236 3.70 -6.80 10.58
CA GLY A 236 4.69 -7.51 11.37
C GLY A 236 4.13 -8.04 12.68
N PHE A 237 4.83 -9.02 13.24
CA PHE A 237 4.60 -9.57 14.58
C PHE A 237 3.32 -10.40 14.78
N GLU A 238 2.66 -10.81 13.70
CA GLU A 238 1.49 -11.70 13.74
C GLU A 238 1.82 -13.19 13.83
N HIS A 239 3.05 -13.55 14.16
CA HIS A 239 3.53 -14.93 14.17
C HIS A 239 3.45 -15.62 12.79
N THR A 240 3.54 -14.83 11.73
CA THR A 240 3.59 -15.31 10.35
C THR A 240 4.89 -16.06 10.08
N ALA A 241 6.03 -15.49 10.49
CA ALA A 241 7.31 -16.21 10.51
C ALA A 241 7.54 -16.80 11.90
N PRO A 242 8.07 -18.05 12.01
CA PRO A 242 8.32 -18.68 13.30
C PRO A 242 9.38 -17.99 14.17
N ASP A 243 10.31 -17.26 13.56
CA ASP A 243 11.33 -16.47 14.27
C ASP A 243 10.84 -15.02 14.45
N PRO A 244 10.55 -14.56 15.68
CA PRO A 244 10.09 -13.20 15.94
C PRO A 244 11.07 -12.10 15.50
N ALA A 245 12.34 -12.42 15.30
CA ALA A 245 13.34 -11.46 14.85
C ALA A 245 13.20 -11.08 13.36
N VAL A 246 12.52 -11.89 12.58
CA VAL A 246 12.26 -11.67 11.15
C VAL A 246 10.78 -11.58 10.81
N ASP A 247 9.89 -11.76 11.78
CA ASP A 247 8.43 -11.69 11.62
C ASP A 247 7.98 -10.23 11.48
N GLN A 248 8.48 -9.56 10.45
CA GLN A 248 8.24 -8.14 10.21
C GLN A 248 8.52 -7.80 8.74
N ALA A 249 7.52 -7.30 8.03
CA ALA A 249 7.69 -6.75 6.70
C ALA A 249 8.54 -5.46 6.76
N ARG A 250 9.52 -5.33 5.86
CA ARG A 250 10.54 -4.29 5.95
C ARG A 250 11.19 -3.91 4.63
N ASP A 251 11.84 -2.72 4.64
CA ASP A 251 12.60 -2.23 3.49
C ASP A 251 11.73 -2.13 2.22
N GLY A 252 10.52 -1.56 2.38
CA GLY A 252 9.50 -1.53 1.34
C GLY A 252 9.17 -0.14 0.81
N VAL A 253 8.53 -0.11 -0.36
CA VAL A 253 7.99 1.10 -0.99
C VAL A 253 6.53 0.89 -1.34
N VAL A 254 5.65 1.78 -0.91
CA VAL A 254 4.23 1.87 -1.26
C VAL A 254 4.02 3.21 -1.96
N SER A 255 3.96 3.23 -3.31
CA SER A 255 4.04 4.49 -4.05
C SER A 255 3.12 4.54 -5.27
N GLY A 256 2.55 5.73 -5.52
CA GLY A 256 1.75 5.99 -6.70
C GLY A 256 0.44 5.21 -6.76
N ASN A 257 -0.04 4.67 -5.63
CA ASN A 257 -1.29 3.94 -5.60
C ASN A 257 -2.49 4.89 -5.48
N LEU A 258 -3.61 4.48 -6.06
CA LEU A 258 -4.92 5.11 -5.89
C LEU A 258 -5.78 4.20 -5.02
N VAL A 259 -6.19 4.70 -3.83
CA VAL A 259 -6.95 3.92 -2.85
C VAL A 259 -8.20 4.68 -2.46
N TYR A 260 -9.39 4.10 -2.70
CA TYR A 260 -10.64 4.83 -2.46
C TYR A 260 -11.86 3.92 -2.23
N SER A 261 -12.94 4.49 -1.71
CA SER A 261 -14.20 3.78 -1.45
C SER A 261 -14.01 2.52 -0.61
N ILE A 262 -13.29 2.65 0.51
CA ILE A 262 -13.04 1.54 1.42
C ILE A 262 -13.59 1.91 2.80
N THR A 263 -14.52 1.09 3.30
CA THR A 263 -15.11 1.31 4.63
C THR A 263 -15.51 0.00 5.28
N SER A 264 -15.24 -0.11 6.56
CA SER A 264 -15.72 -1.24 7.37
C SER A 264 -17.18 -1.09 7.82
N ARG A 265 -17.84 0.03 7.46
CA ARG A 265 -19.27 0.21 7.73
C ARG A 265 -20.10 -0.86 7.05
N GLY A 266 -20.86 -1.62 7.83
CA GLY A 266 -21.65 -2.74 7.34
C GLY A 266 -20.87 -4.06 7.16
N ASN A 267 -19.59 -4.08 7.43
CA ASN A 267 -18.81 -5.30 7.52
C ASN A 267 -19.17 -6.03 8.83
N PRO A 268 -19.60 -7.31 8.79
CA PRO A 268 -19.99 -8.05 9.99
C PRO A 268 -18.91 -8.12 11.09
N ALA A 269 -17.63 -8.08 10.73
CA ALA A 269 -16.51 -8.09 11.67
C ALA A 269 -16.46 -6.82 12.54
N TYR A 270 -16.84 -5.68 11.98
CA TYR A 270 -16.75 -4.35 12.60
C TYR A 270 -18.09 -3.73 12.97
N ARG A 271 -19.23 -4.35 12.58
CA ARG A 271 -20.60 -3.83 12.76
C ARG A 271 -20.79 -2.53 11.96
N ASN A 272 -20.89 -1.39 12.67
CA ASN A 272 -21.02 -0.06 12.06
C ASN A 272 -19.81 0.84 12.34
N ASP A 273 -18.74 0.28 12.89
CA ASP A 273 -17.53 1.04 13.15
C ASP A 273 -16.81 1.33 11.82
N GLU A 274 -16.32 2.51 11.67
CA GLU A 274 -15.48 2.96 10.55
C GLU A 274 -14.02 2.87 10.98
N SER A 275 -13.39 1.71 10.67
CA SER A 275 -12.06 1.33 11.18
C SER A 275 -11.16 0.74 10.11
N SER A 276 -11.53 0.86 8.82
CA SER A 276 -10.67 0.40 7.74
C SER A 276 -9.71 1.50 7.29
N ASP A 277 -8.59 1.10 6.74
CA ASP A 277 -7.52 2.00 6.32
C ASP A 277 -7.35 1.99 4.80
N GLY A 278 -6.97 3.14 4.24
CA GLY A 278 -6.47 3.18 2.88
C GLY A 278 -5.12 2.47 2.78
N ILE A 279 -4.14 2.93 3.57
CA ILE A 279 -2.82 2.31 3.72
C ILE A 279 -2.52 2.18 5.21
N TYR A 280 -2.29 0.95 5.66
CA TYR A 280 -1.92 0.63 7.02
C TYR A 280 -0.50 0.05 7.10
N VAL A 281 0.26 0.45 8.11
CA VAL A 281 1.49 -0.24 8.51
C VAL A 281 1.32 -0.72 9.94
N ASP A 282 0.99 -2.00 10.11
CA ASP A 282 0.88 -2.65 11.42
C ASP A 282 2.17 -3.39 11.78
N GLY A 283 3.06 -2.73 12.45
CA GLY A 283 4.32 -3.34 12.89
C GLY A 283 5.42 -3.43 11.84
N GLY A 284 5.22 -2.90 10.63
CA GLY A 284 6.27 -2.82 9.60
C GLY A 284 7.42 -1.87 9.96
N THR A 285 8.54 -1.97 9.26
CA THR A 285 9.70 -1.07 9.50
C THR A 285 10.44 -0.67 8.23
N ARG A 286 10.98 0.55 8.19
CA ARG A 286 11.72 1.13 7.05
C ARG A 286 10.91 1.06 5.75
N ILE A 287 9.70 1.63 5.81
CA ILE A 287 8.77 1.69 4.68
C ILE A 287 8.66 3.14 4.20
N LEU A 288 8.73 3.32 2.89
CA LEU A 288 8.44 4.58 2.22
C LEU A 288 7.03 4.54 1.63
N ILE A 289 6.16 5.45 2.07
CA ILE A 289 4.80 5.66 1.55
C ILE A 289 4.78 7.00 0.86
N GLU A 290 4.79 7.04 -0.48
CA GLU A 290 4.89 8.31 -1.19
C GLU A 290 4.03 8.38 -2.46
N GLN A 291 3.60 9.59 -2.80
CA GLN A 291 2.88 9.85 -4.05
C GLN A 291 1.59 9.03 -4.20
N ASN A 292 0.94 8.64 -3.11
CA ASN A 292 -0.35 7.98 -3.16
C ASN A 292 -1.48 8.99 -3.12
N VAL A 293 -2.60 8.66 -3.75
CA VAL A 293 -3.87 9.40 -3.66
C VAL A 293 -4.86 8.50 -2.92
N ILE A 294 -5.36 9.00 -1.78
CA ILE A 294 -6.23 8.23 -0.88
C ILE A 294 -7.46 9.07 -0.56
N HIS A 295 -8.67 8.53 -0.78
CA HIS A 295 -9.90 9.26 -0.48
C HIS A 295 -11.10 8.36 -0.25
N ASP A 296 -12.11 8.89 0.44
CA ASP A 296 -13.35 8.16 0.73
C ASP A 296 -13.06 6.78 1.38
N VAL A 297 -12.14 6.76 2.35
CA VAL A 297 -11.78 5.61 3.19
C VAL A 297 -12.03 5.97 4.66
N ASP A 298 -11.98 5.00 5.60
CA ASP A 298 -12.21 5.37 7.01
C ASP A 298 -10.98 6.11 7.55
N PHE A 299 -9.78 5.53 7.56
CA PHE A 299 -8.52 6.22 7.82
C PHE A 299 -7.67 6.29 6.54
N GLY A 300 -7.11 7.45 6.23
CA GLY A 300 -6.27 7.58 5.04
C GLY A 300 -4.98 6.76 5.12
N ILE A 301 -4.12 7.12 6.07
CA ILE A 301 -2.89 6.36 6.40
C ILE A 301 -2.91 6.07 7.91
N GLU A 302 -2.72 4.82 8.30
CA GLU A 302 -2.47 4.47 9.70
C GLU A 302 -1.07 3.89 9.88
N LEU A 303 -0.35 4.42 10.88
CA LEU A 303 0.94 3.92 11.32
C LEU A 303 0.79 3.49 12.78
N ALA A 304 0.61 2.20 13.01
CA ALA A 304 0.37 1.67 14.34
C ALA A 304 1.02 0.30 14.52
N SER A 305 1.05 -0.20 15.73
CA SER A 305 1.32 -1.62 15.98
C SER A 305 0.28 -2.16 16.95
N GLU A 306 -0.38 -3.23 16.56
CA GLU A 306 -1.35 -3.92 17.41
C GLU A 306 -0.69 -4.76 18.50
N HIS A 307 0.59 -5.06 18.38
CA HIS A 307 1.31 -5.99 19.24
C HIS A 307 2.05 -5.28 20.36
N LYS A 308 1.70 -5.62 21.61
CA LYS A 308 2.33 -5.06 22.81
C LYS A 308 3.86 -5.18 22.76
N ASP A 309 4.55 -4.12 23.14
CA ASP A 309 6.02 -4.01 23.16
C ASP A 309 6.67 -4.16 21.76
N ARG A 310 5.90 -3.91 20.70
CA ARG A 310 6.35 -3.90 19.30
C ARG A 310 6.07 -2.55 18.66
N ALA A 311 6.87 -2.21 17.66
CA ALA A 311 6.80 -0.90 17.01
C ALA A 311 6.60 -0.99 15.50
N THR A 312 5.76 -0.11 14.98
CA THR A 312 5.88 0.40 13.61
C THR A 312 6.94 1.49 13.63
N SER A 313 8.01 1.34 12.85
CA SER A 313 9.17 2.21 13.01
C SER A 313 9.84 2.59 11.71
N TYR A 314 10.47 3.79 11.70
CA TYR A 314 11.20 4.29 10.54
C TYR A 314 10.34 4.34 9.27
N ILE A 315 9.07 4.71 9.41
CA ILE A 315 8.17 4.92 8.27
C ILE A 315 8.29 6.37 7.80
N THR A 316 8.35 6.56 6.49
CA THR A 316 8.26 7.89 5.89
C THR A 316 7.03 7.95 5.00
N ALA A 317 6.01 8.70 5.42
CA ALA A 317 4.83 9.02 4.61
C ALA A 317 4.97 10.45 4.08
N ARG A 318 5.18 10.60 2.75
CA ARG A 318 5.43 11.91 2.16
C ARG A 318 4.81 12.09 0.78
N ASN A 319 4.54 13.34 0.43
CA ASN A 319 4.03 13.70 -0.89
C ASN A 319 2.74 12.94 -1.27
N ASN A 320 1.91 12.56 -0.28
CA ASN A 320 0.62 11.93 -0.50
C ASN A 320 -0.50 12.97 -0.45
N LEU A 321 -1.58 12.70 -1.19
CA LEU A 321 -2.82 13.45 -1.15
C LEU A 321 -3.90 12.60 -0.47
N ILE A 322 -4.44 13.09 0.64
CA ILE A 322 -5.43 12.38 1.46
C ILE A 322 -6.63 13.31 1.70
N PHE A 323 -7.82 12.91 1.26
CA PHE A 323 -9.00 13.75 1.41
C PHE A 323 -10.29 12.97 1.59
N HIS A 324 -11.27 13.60 2.26
CA HIS A 324 -12.61 13.07 2.52
C HIS A 324 -12.62 11.71 3.23
N CYS A 325 -11.62 11.40 4.04
CA CYS A 325 -11.64 10.20 4.89
C CYS A 325 -12.74 10.33 5.96
N HIS A 326 -13.38 9.21 6.30
CA HIS A 326 -14.53 9.22 7.21
C HIS A 326 -14.12 9.51 8.65
N THR A 327 -12.96 9.00 9.08
CA THR A 327 -12.48 9.11 10.46
C THR A 327 -11.28 10.06 10.60
N ALA A 328 -10.17 9.84 9.88
CA ALA A 328 -9.00 10.72 9.92
C ALA A 328 -8.18 10.64 8.64
N GLY A 329 -7.44 11.71 8.31
CA GLY A 329 -6.49 11.70 7.20
C GLY A 329 -5.26 10.84 7.51
N VAL A 330 -4.68 11.00 8.70
CA VAL A 330 -3.59 10.15 9.19
C VAL A 330 -3.80 9.81 10.66
N SER A 331 -3.52 8.56 11.03
CA SER A 331 -3.49 8.08 12.42
C SER A 331 -2.13 7.50 12.73
N ILE A 332 -1.58 7.77 13.92
CA ILE A 332 -0.26 7.30 14.34
C ILE A 332 -0.26 6.95 15.83
N GLY A 333 0.40 5.85 16.18
CA GLY A 333 0.46 5.32 17.57
C GLY A 333 -0.35 4.04 17.75
N GLY A 334 -0.30 3.43 18.91
CA GLY A 334 -1.15 2.28 19.25
C GLY A 334 -2.57 2.75 19.55
N TYR A 335 -3.60 2.05 19.08
CA TYR A 335 -5.01 2.44 19.29
C TYR A 335 -5.48 2.33 20.75
N ALA A 336 -4.71 1.69 21.62
CA ALA A 336 -4.94 1.61 23.06
C ALA A 336 -3.61 1.61 23.84
N PRO A 337 -3.61 2.01 25.13
CA PRO A 337 -2.39 2.09 25.94
C PRO A 337 -1.60 0.77 26.08
N GLU A 338 -2.29 -0.36 25.99
CA GLU A 338 -1.70 -1.70 26.08
C GLU A 338 -1.21 -2.28 24.75
N ARG A 339 -1.38 -1.54 23.67
CA ARG A 339 -0.92 -1.94 22.34
C ARG A 339 0.54 -1.55 22.09
N GLY A 340 1.03 -1.80 20.90
CA GLY A 340 2.35 -1.40 20.47
C GLY A 340 2.50 0.11 20.33
N HIS A 341 3.52 0.55 19.63
CA HIS A 341 3.86 1.96 19.51
C HIS A 341 4.37 2.32 18.10
N THR A 342 4.49 3.62 17.85
CA THR A 342 5.21 4.14 16.68
C THR A 342 6.47 4.86 17.11
N ASP A 343 7.53 4.65 16.32
CA ASP A 343 8.86 5.13 16.65
C ASP A 343 9.61 5.60 15.41
N HIS A 344 10.18 6.82 15.45
CA HIS A 344 10.94 7.42 14.35
C HIS A 344 10.17 7.45 13.02
N CYS A 345 8.86 7.68 13.05
CA CYS A 345 8.05 7.83 11.85
C CYS A 345 8.00 9.31 11.42
N THR A 346 7.96 9.54 10.12
CA THR A 346 7.90 10.87 9.52
C THR A 346 6.69 11.01 8.62
N VAL A 347 5.88 12.04 8.85
CA VAL A 347 4.74 12.45 8.01
C VAL A 347 5.07 13.84 7.47
N ALA A 348 5.45 13.93 6.19
CA ALA A 348 5.97 15.19 5.65
C ALA A 348 5.50 15.49 4.22
N ASN A 349 5.28 16.77 3.93
CA ASN A 349 4.89 17.20 2.58
C ASN A 349 3.61 16.53 2.06
N ASN A 350 2.67 16.14 2.93
CA ASN A 350 1.37 15.63 2.53
C ASN A 350 0.32 16.74 2.49
N THR A 351 -0.75 16.54 1.75
CA THR A 351 -1.94 17.37 1.79
C THR A 351 -3.10 16.56 2.34
N PHE A 352 -3.67 17.03 3.45
CA PHE A 352 -4.86 16.50 4.11
C PHE A 352 -5.99 17.51 3.92
N TYR A 353 -7.14 17.06 3.38
CA TYR A 353 -8.24 17.96 3.05
C TYR A 353 -9.60 17.38 3.46
N GLU A 354 -10.28 18.09 4.35
CA GLU A 354 -11.65 17.81 4.82
C GLU A 354 -11.87 16.33 5.21
N ASN A 355 -10.98 15.79 6.02
CA ASN A 355 -11.12 14.47 6.63
C ASN A 355 -12.03 14.54 7.88
N ASP A 356 -12.27 13.40 8.56
CA ASP A 356 -13.25 13.26 9.66
C ASP A 356 -14.69 13.60 9.20
N THR A 357 -15.06 13.17 7.99
CA THR A 357 -16.37 13.49 7.39
C THR A 357 -17.53 12.87 8.15
N SER A 358 -17.32 11.77 8.86
CA SER A 358 -18.29 11.15 9.77
C SER A 358 -18.39 11.81 11.14
N ALA A 359 -17.61 12.85 11.37
CA ALA A 359 -17.60 13.62 12.61
C ALA A 359 -17.29 12.77 13.87
N THR A 360 -16.33 11.87 13.73
CA THR A 360 -15.87 10.96 14.82
C THR A 360 -15.14 11.71 15.92
N GLY A 361 -14.55 12.85 15.59
CA GLY A 361 -13.74 13.66 16.50
C GLY A 361 -12.23 13.40 16.36
N SER A 362 -11.80 12.78 15.28
CA SER A 362 -10.39 12.46 15.01
C SER A 362 -9.64 13.59 14.28
N GLY A 363 -10.33 14.37 13.44
CA GLY A 363 -9.75 15.50 12.72
C GLY A 363 -8.93 15.11 11.50
N GLU A 364 -8.07 16.02 11.04
CA GLU A 364 -7.19 15.79 9.91
C GLU A 364 -6.07 14.79 10.25
N PHE A 365 -5.56 14.85 11.50
CA PHE A 365 -4.61 13.84 11.99
C PHE A 365 -4.91 13.42 13.42
N GLN A 366 -4.65 12.14 13.71
CA GLN A 366 -4.88 11.54 15.00
C GLN A 366 -3.56 11.02 15.57
N MET A 367 -3.17 11.50 16.73
CA MET A 367 -2.08 10.96 17.55
C MET A 367 -2.69 10.09 18.64
N GLN A 368 -2.38 8.80 18.59
CA GLN A 368 -2.91 7.82 19.55
C GLN A 368 -1.93 7.61 20.72
N TRP A 369 -1.88 6.40 21.29
CA TRP A 369 -1.05 6.06 22.43
C TRP A 369 0.36 5.61 22.01
N ASN A 370 1.31 5.71 22.91
CA ASN A 370 2.64 5.09 22.78
C ASN A 370 3.42 5.54 21.53
N MET A 371 3.73 6.81 21.45
CA MET A 371 4.53 7.38 20.35
C MET A 371 5.89 7.87 20.86
N ALA A 372 6.94 7.77 20.02
CA ALA A 372 8.27 8.32 20.30
C ALA A 372 8.94 8.85 19.03
N ASP A 373 9.62 9.99 19.13
CA ASP A 373 10.52 10.54 18.12
C ASP A 373 9.92 10.67 16.69
N ASN A 374 8.61 10.93 16.59
CA ASN A 374 7.94 11.10 15.30
C ASN A 374 8.02 12.55 14.81
N ILE A 375 7.89 12.78 13.51
CA ILE A 375 8.01 14.10 12.86
C ILE A 375 6.80 14.36 11.98
N PHE A 376 6.19 15.57 12.10
CA PHE A 376 5.16 16.09 11.22
C PHE A 376 5.61 17.45 10.68
N GLU A 377 6.06 17.51 9.43
CA GLU A 377 6.62 18.73 8.83
C GLU A 377 6.10 18.98 7.40
N ASN A 378 5.96 20.25 7.05
CA ASN A 378 5.61 20.68 5.69
C ASN A 378 4.27 20.12 5.17
N ASN A 379 3.33 19.74 6.04
CA ASN A 379 2.03 19.26 5.62
C ASN A 379 1.03 20.42 5.49
N ILE A 380 0.05 20.25 4.61
CA ILE A 380 -1.16 21.06 4.60
C ILE A 380 -2.26 20.29 5.33
N PHE A 381 -2.86 20.89 6.37
CA PHE A 381 -4.03 20.39 7.08
C PHE A 381 -5.19 21.37 6.87
N TYR A 382 -6.07 21.03 5.96
CA TYR A 382 -7.28 21.81 5.66
C TYR A 382 -8.49 21.13 6.32
N ALA A 383 -8.89 21.61 7.49
CA ALA A 383 -9.97 21.01 8.24
C ALA A 383 -11.35 21.43 7.70
N GLY A 384 -12.27 20.50 7.76
CA GLY A 384 -13.66 20.71 7.40
C GLY A 384 -14.39 21.73 8.29
N SER A 385 -15.71 21.82 8.17
CA SER A 385 -16.56 22.82 8.81
C SER A 385 -16.47 22.86 10.36
N ARG A 386 -16.06 21.77 11.00
CA ARG A 386 -15.87 21.67 12.46
C ARG A 386 -14.59 22.32 12.96
N CYS A 387 -13.66 22.66 12.07
CA CYS A 387 -12.34 23.19 12.40
C CYS A 387 -11.53 22.32 13.38
N LEU A 388 -11.78 21.01 13.41
CA LEU A 388 -10.99 20.08 14.19
C LEU A 388 -9.74 19.70 13.39
N ILE A 389 -8.58 20.13 13.88
CA ILE A 389 -7.29 19.87 13.22
C ILE A 389 -6.76 18.50 13.64
N ALA A 390 -6.73 18.24 14.95
CA ALA A 390 -6.12 17.03 15.47
C ALA A 390 -6.83 16.50 16.70
N LEU A 391 -6.77 15.16 16.86
CA LEU A 391 -6.97 14.47 18.13
C LEU A 391 -5.63 13.98 18.66
N ASN A 392 -5.32 14.31 19.93
CA ASN A 392 -4.11 13.81 20.60
C ASN A 392 -4.49 13.08 21.90
N LYS A 393 -4.47 11.76 21.87
CA LYS A 393 -4.74 10.89 23.02
C LYS A 393 -3.51 10.74 23.95
N SER A 394 -2.31 10.96 23.42
CA SER A 394 -1.08 10.61 24.12
C SER A 394 -0.51 11.69 25.03
N GLN A 395 -1.06 12.89 25.06
CA GLN A 395 -0.73 13.96 26.03
C GLN A 395 -0.38 15.32 25.38
N LEU A 396 -1.32 16.25 25.47
CA LEU A 396 -1.05 17.67 25.28
C LEU A 396 -0.16 18.27 26.42
N GLU A 397 0.00 17.55 27.54
CA GLU A 397 0.53 18.11 28.78
C GLU A 397 2.00 17.72 29.12
N LYS A 398 2.69 16.88 28.34
CA LYS A 398 4.07 16.49 28.68
C LYS A 398 5.14 17.41 28.11
N LYS A 399 6.16 17.68 28.95
CA LYS A 399 7.37 18.49 28.61
C LYS A 399 8.23 17.95 27.47
N HIS A 400 7.96 16.73 27.00
CA HIS A 400 8.59 16.12 25.82
C HIS A 400 7.47 15.64 24.93
N PRO A 401 7.13 16.39 23.85
CA PRO A 401 6.12 15.94 22.91
C PRO A 401 6.58 14.63 22.26
N PRO A 402 5.68 13.66 22.07
CA PRO A 402 6.01 12.40 21.40
C PRO A 402 6.26 12.57 19.91
N ALA A 403 6.15 13.79 19.40
CA ALA A 403 6.39 14.16 18.02
C ALA A 403 6.91 15.59 17.93
N THR A 404 7.80 15.86 16.98
CA THR A 404 8.13 17.19 16.51
C THR A 404 7.10 17.60 15.45
N ILE A 405 6.39 18.70 15.68
CA ILE A 405 5.34 19.21 14.77
C ILE A 405 5.70 20.66 14.45
N ASP A 406 6.09 20.93 13.19
CA ASP A 406 6.46 22.29 12.79
C ASP A 406 6.42 22.48 11.26
N HIS A 407 6.51 23.71 10.78
CA HIS A 407 6.53 24.10 9.37
C HIS A 407 5.29 23.62 8.58
N ASN A 408 4.15 23.42 9.24
CA ASN A 408 2.90 23.02 8.61
C ASN A 408 2.06 24.24 8.20
N LEU A 409 1.13 24.02 7.28
CA LEU A 409 0.12 25.01 6.92
C LEU A 409 -1.26 24.50 7.34
N TYR A 410 -1.91 25.22 8.23
CA TYR A 410 -3.23 24.90 8.76
C TYR A 410 -4.28 25.84 8.18
N TYR A 411 -5.48 25.32 7.99
CA TYR A 411 -6.62 26.12 7.63
C TYR A 411 -7.96 25.48 8.05
N CYS A 412 -8.90 26.32 8.43
CA CYS A 412 -10.33 26.02 8.40
C CYS A 412 -11.11 27.32 8.13
N ALA A 413 -12.29 27.19 7.52
CA ALA A 413 -13.07 28.34 7.05
C ALA A 413 -13.46 29.33 8.14
N SER A 414 -13.65 28.87 9.40
CA SER A 414 -13.98 29.72 10.55
C SER A 414 -12.76 30.43 11.14
N GLY A 415 -11.57 30.25 10.61
CA GLY A 415 -10.34 30.94 10.97
C GLY A 415 -9.59 30.39 12.18
N PRO A 416 -8.40 30.93 12.47
CA PRO A 416 -7.46 30.41 13.46
C PRO A 416 -8.01 30.36 14.89
N GLN A 417 -8.94 31.25 15.25
CA GLN A 417 -9.53 31.29 16.59
C GLN A 417 -10.55 30.19 16.85
N ALA A 418 -11.11 29.58 15.78
CA ALA A 418 -12.06 28.50 15.84
C ALA A 418 -11.39 27.11 15.72
N SER A 419 -10.11 27.08 15.31
CA SER A 419 -9.37 25.82 15.14
C SER A 419 -9.22 25.07 16.47
N THR A 420 -9.31 23.74 16.42
CA THR A 420 -9.39 22.92 17.63
C THR A 420 -8.37 21.78 17.56
N TRP A 421 -7.68 21.57 18.67
CA TRP A 421 -6.86 20.39 18.96
C TRP A 421 -7.48 19.69 20.17
N ALA A 422 -8.08 18.54 19.94
CA ALA A 422 -8.73 17.76 20.98
C ALA A 422 -7.69 16.85 21.68
N GLY A 423 -7.89 16.61 22.97
CA GLY A 423 -7.13 15.66 23.76
C GLY A 423 -8.05 14.93 24.75
N ASP A 424 -7.57 13.85 25.35
CA ASP A 424 -8.38 13.06 26.29
C ASP A 424 -8.86 13.85 27.53
N SER A 425 -8.01 14.75 28.03
CA SER A 425 -8.30 15.53 29.26
C SER A 425 -8.56 17.00 28.99
N ALA A 426 -8.22 17.52 27.83
CA ALA A 426 -8.35 18.95 27.50
C ALA A 426 -8.49 19.16 25.98
N THR A 427 -9.20 20.21 25.62
CA THR A 427 -9.30 20.69 24.24
C THR A 427 -8.76 22.11 24.17
N ILE A 428 -7.85 22.35 23.24
CA ILE A 428 -7.30 23.67 22.99
C ILE A 428 -8.01 24.24 21.76
N THR A 429 -8.62 25.42 21.91
CA THR A 429 -9.24 26.14 20.80
C THR A 429 -8.48 27.44 20.52
N GLY A 430 -8.07 27.63 19.29
CA GLY A 430 -7.28 28.74 18.79
C GLY A 430 -5.80 28.37 18.55
N PHE A 431 -5.32 28.67 17.34
CA PHE A 431 -3.97 28.29 16.87
C PHE A 431 -2.87 28.87 17.81
N ASP A 432 -2.91 30.16 18.11
CA ASP A 432 -1.89 30.78 18.98
C ASP A 432 -1.86 30.13 20.37
N LYS A 433 -3.03 29.81 20.94
CA LYS A 433 -3.10 29.11 22.23
C LYS A 433 -2.52 27.69 22.18
N TYR A 434 -2.72 27.00 21.05
CA TYR A 434 -2.14 25.68 20.84
C TYR A 434 -0.61 25.76 20.78
N VAL A 435 -0.06 26.69 20.00
CA VAL A 435 1.40 26.91 19.89
C VAL A 435 1.99 27.24 21.26
N ASP A 436 1.35 28.18 22.02
CA ASP A 436 1.81 28.57 23.35
C ASP A 436 1.78 27.41 24.36
N ALA A 437 0.73 26.61 24.33
CA ALA A 437 0.55 25.51 25.28
C ALA A 437 1.48 24.29 25.00
N THR A 438 1.73 23.98 23.74
CA THR A 438 2.49 22.78 23.35
C THR A 438 3.94 23.06 23.01
N GLY A 439 4.26 24.26 22.55
CA GLY A 439 5.56 24.61 22.00
C GLY A 439 5.82 24.08 20.59
N ASN A 440 4.88 23.34 20.00
CA ASN A 440 4.89 22.90 18.61
C ASN A 440 4.52 24.03 17.64
N ASP A 441 4.73 23.85 16.36
CA ASP A 441 4.23 24.69 15.26
C ASP A 441 4.67 26.17 15.32
N ARG A 442 5.86 26.43 15.88
CA ARG A 442 6.38 27.80 16.01
C ARG A 442 6.68 28.48 14.68
N HIS A 443 6.96 27.68 13.63
CA HIS A 443 7.20 28.16 12.27
C HIS A 443 6.05 27.82 11.32
N SER A 444 5.01 27.18 11.83
CA SER A 444 3.81 26.86 11.08
C SER A 444 2.92 28.11 10.87
N ARG A 445 2.01 28.02 9.91
CA ARG A 445 1.13 29.13 9.56
C ARG A 445 -0.33 28.69 9.56
N PHE A 446 -1.23 29.62 9.85
CA PHE A 446 -2.66 29.38 9.71
C PHE A 446 -3.21 30.33 8.63
N LEU A 447 -3.22 29.86 7.37
CA LEU A 447 -3.63 30.63 6.19
C LEU A 447 -4.28 29.68 5.17
N ASP A 448 -5.22 30.21 4.38
CA ASP A 448 -5.82 29.49 3.26
C ASP A 448 -4.73 29.03 2.26
N PRO A 449 -4.57 27.73 2.00
CA PRO A 449 -3.60 27.22 1.03
C PRO A 449 -3.88 27.65 -0.40
N ARG A 450 -5.08 28.14 -0.71
CA ARG A 450 -5.52 28.61 -2.03
C ARG A 450 -5.32 27.58 -3.12
N PHE A 451 -6.01 26.47 -2.98
CA PHE A 451 -6.07 25.44 -4.01
C PHE A 451 -6.76 25.92 -5.29
N VAL A 452 -6.44 25.34 -6.43
CA VAL A 452 -6.96 25.72 -7.75
C VAL A 452 -8.47 25.47 -7.82
N ASP A 453 -8.92 24.23 -7.62
CA ASP A 453 -10.34 23.85 -7.65
C ASP A 453 -10.59 22.57 -6.81
N PRO A 454 -10.59 22.67 -5.47
CA PRO A 454 -10.75 21.49 -4.61
C PRO A 454 -12.11 20.80 -4.80
N ALA A 455 -13.14 21.51 -5.29
CA ALA A 455 -14.44 20.89 -5.61
C ALA A 455 -14.36 19.91 -6.79
N LYS A 456 -13.28 19.94 -7.56
CA LYS A 456 -12.96 18.97 -8.63
C LYS A 456 -11.73 18.14 -8.29
N ASN A 457 -11.36 18.07 -7.03
CA ASN A 457 -10.19 17.36 -6.54
C ASN A 457 -8.85 17.89 -7.13
N ASP A 458 -8.84 19.18 -7.54
CA ASP A 458 -7.63 19.87 -7.97
C ASP A 458 -7.02 20.66 -6.80
N PHE A 459 -6.07 20.01 -6.12
CA PHE A 459 -5.37 20.56 -4.95
C PHE A 459 -4.03 21.21 -5.30
N HIS A 460 -3.78 21.53 -6.56
CA HIS A 460 -2.63 22.35 -6.94
C HIS A 460 -2.69 23.75 -6.32
N LEU A 461 -1.53 24.33 -6.11
CA LEU A 461 -1.42 25.66 -5.49
C LEU A 461 -1.60 26.79 -6.52
N ARG A 462 -2.47 27.73 -6.23
CA ARG A 462 -2.58 28.96 -7.02
C ARG A 462 -1.32 29.83 -6.86
N SER A 463 -1.09 30.76 -7.80
CA SER A 463 0.14 31.58 -7.82
C SER A 463 0.36 32.47 -6.59
N ASP A 464 -0.69 32.72 -5.83
CA ASP A 464 -0.69 33.54 -4.62
C ASP A 464 -0.85 32.69 -3.33
N SER A 465 -0.61 31.38 -3.42
CA SER A 465 -0.67 30.48 -2.27
C SER A 465 0.45 30.78 -1.24
N PRO A 466 0.12 30.83 0.06
CA PRO A 466 1.10 31.00 1.12
C PRO A 466 1.98 29.75 1.34
N ALA A 467 1.63 28.61 0.74
CA ALA A 467 2.41 27.37 0.79
C ALA A 467 3.66 27.41 -0.10
N ILE A 468 3.68 28.33 -1.11
CA ILE A 468 4.77 28.38 -2.09
C ILE A 468 6.07 28.83 -1.43
N ALA A 469 7.15 28.07 -1.63
CA ALA A 469 8.49 28.29 -1.09
C ALA A 469 8.52 28.53 0.45
N ALA A 470 7.55 27.95 1.15
CA ALA A 470 7.35 28.14 2.57
C ALA A 470 7.73 26.94 3.45
N GLY A 471 8.02 25.79 2.82
CA GLY A 471 8.49 24.61 3.54
C GLY A 471 9.97 24.66 3.87
N THR A 472 10.40 23.80 4.79
CA THR A 472 11.80 23.61 5.15
C THR A 472 12.39 22.39 4.44
N THR A 473 13.68 22.47 4.06
CA THR A 473 14.48 21.36 3.57
C THR A 473 15.34 20.73 4.66
N GLU A 474 15.27 21.27 5.89
CA GLU A 474 15.95 20.78 7.06
C GLU A 474 14.97 19.93 7.88
N GLY A 475 15.39 18.79 8.40
CA GLY A 475 14.55 17.87 9.20
C GLY A 475 14.05 16.67 8.41
N ALA A 476 12.78 16.67 8.02
CA ALA A 476 12.17 15.54 7.34
C ALA A 476 12.69 15.34 5.90
N PRO A 477 12.85 14.09 5.42
CA PRO A 477 13.26 13.81 4.05
C PRO A 477 12.16 14.20 3.05
N VAL A 478 12.43 15.23 2.24
CA VAL A 478 11.43 15.82 1.32
C VAL A 478 11.18 15.00 0.04
N GLY A 479 12.09 14.10 -0.33
CA GLY A 479 12.00 13.32 -1.57
C GLY A 479 12.56 14.04 -2.80
N GLU A 480 12.63 13.32 -3.90
CA GLU A 480 13.11 13.85 -5.17
C GLU A 480 11.99 14.51 -5.99
N LEU A 481 10.81 13.89 -5.96
CA LEU A 481 9.65 14.25 -6.76
C LEU A 481 8.43 14.57 -5.86
N ASP A 482 7.58 15.43 -6.34
CA ASP A 482 6.26 15.71 -5.79
C ASP A 482 5.21 14.69 -6.29
N LEU A 483 3.93 14.88 -5.98
CA LEU A 483 2.85 13.97 -6.39
C LEU A 483 2.70 13.87 -7.92
N ASP A 484 3.00 14.94 -8.66
CA ASP A 484 2.94 14.95 -10.13
C ASP A 484 4.22 14.41 -10.80
N GLY A 485 5.22 14.00 -10.02
CA GLY A 485 6.52 13.62 -10.55
C GLY A 485 7.40 14.82 -10.95
N SER A 486 7.11 16.02 -10.49
CA SER A 486 7.93 17.20 -10.68
C SER A 486 9.04 17.26 -9.61
N PRO A 487 10.24 17.85 -9.93
CA PRO A 487 11.31 17.99 -8.95
C PRO A 487 10.85 18.75 -7.70
N ARG A 488 10.98 18.11 -6.53
CA ARG A 488 10.50 18.64 -5.25
C ARG A 488 11.25 19.88 -4.79
N VAL A 489 12.56 19.93 -4.97
CA VAL A 489 13.37 21.07 -4.56
C VAL A 489 13.65 21.98 -5.78
N LYS A 490 13.19 23.23 -5.70
CA LYS A 490 13.44 24.26 -6.72
C LYS A 490 14.21 25.43 -6.14
N SER A 491 15.42 25.66 -6.65
CA SER A 491 16.31 26.72 -6.17
C SER A 491 16.52 26.70 -4.65
N GLY A 492 16.64 25.51 -4.05
CA GLY A 492 16.82 25.30 -2.62
C GLY A 492 15.57 25.54 -1.77
N LYS A 493 14.39 25.63 -2.37
CA LYS A 493 13.09 25.84 -1.69
C LYS A 493 12.11 24.75 -2.05
N ILE A 494 11.17 24.54 -1.14
CA ILE A 494 10.03 23.62 -1.33
C ILE A 494 8.72 24.30 -0.97
N ASP A 495 7.66 23.85 -1.60
CA ASP A 495 6.31 24.25 -1.21
C ASP A 495 5.81 23.32 -0.09
N ILE A 496 4.93 23.79 0.77
CA ILE A 496 4.24 22.96 1.76
C ILE A 496 3.14 22.16 1.06
N GLY A 497 2.94 20.90 1.47
CA GLY A 497 1.95 19.99 0.88
C GLY A 497 2.54 19.07 -0.21
N CYS A 498 1.71 18.28 -0.88
CA CYS A 498 2.13 17.23 -1.79
C CYS A 498 2.54 17.72 -3.20
N TYR A 499 2.21 18.93 -3.58
CA TYR A 499 2.54 19.51 -4.89
C TYR A 499 3.65 20.57 -4.80
N GLN A 500 4.51 20.58 -5.79
CA GLN A 500 5.51 21.61 -6.00
C GLN A 500 5.14 22.43 -7.22
N ARG A 501 4.91 23.70 -7.03
CA ARG A 501 4.56 24.58 -8.16
C ARG A 501 5.69 24.69 -9.18
N PRO A 502 5.39 24.71 -10.50
CA PRO A 502 6.34 24.84 -11.60
C PRO A 502 7.21 26.11 -11.58
#